data_fe354443566f7fe5a85c9db871f9f011
#
_entry.id   fe354443566f7fe5a85c9db871f9f011
#
_cell.length_a   1.000
_cell.length_b   1.000
_cell.length_c   1.000
_cell.angle_alpha   90.00
_cell.angle_beta   90.00
_cell.angle_gamma   90.00
#
_symmetry.space_group_name_H-M   'P 1'
#
loop_
_entity.id
_entity.type
_entity.pdbx_description
1 polymer ?
#
loop_
_entity_poly.entity_id
_entity_poly.type
_entity_poly.pdbx_seq_one_letter_code
_entity_poly.pdbx_strand_id
1 'polypeptide(L)'
;LLVLLILGELFTLLLQCRRGHSAWGLLRLFRYAHRGYHDKPRIPENSMAAFRRAIENGYGAELDVHLMKDGRLAVIHDASLKRTAGADVLVEDLTAEELKQYRLEGTDEQIPLLEEVLELFQDRTPLIIELKAERGNHAALAEATCRMLDRYRVHYCIESFDHRCLI
;
A
#
# COMPACT_ATOMS: atom_id res chain seq x y z
N LEU A 1 -24.05 -12.63 28.39
CA LEU A 1 -24.48 -12.65 26.99
C LEU A 1 -24.74 -11.22 26.47
N LEU A 2 -25.60 -10.44 27.12
CA LEU A 2 -26.00 -9.08 26.72
C LEU A 2 -24.75 -8.14 26.59
N VAL A 3 -23.83 -8.18 27.55
CA VAL A 3 -22.59 -7.40 27.53
C VAL A 3 -21.73 -7.75 26.32
N LEU A 4 -21.58 -9.02 25.95
CA LEU A 4 -20.86 -9.47 24.79
C LEU A 4 -21.50 -9.01 23.48
N LEU A 5 -22.83 -8.98 23.42
CA LEU A 5 -23.56 -8.45 22.26
C LEU A 5 -23.32 -6.94 22.11
N ILE A 6 -23.45 -6.18 23.22
CA ILE A 6 -23.19 -4.73 23.21
C ILE A 6 -21.75 -4.43 22.80
N LEU A 7 -20.76 -5.17 23.33
CA LEU A 7 -19.35 -5.00 22.92
C LEU A 7 -19.13 -5.37 21.45
N GLY A 8 -19.80 -6.40 20.96
CA GLY A 8 -19.77 -6.79 19.55
C GLY A 8 -20.34 -5.71 18.63
N GLU A 9 -21.50 -5.15 18.98
CA GLU A 9 -22.11 -4.04 18.23
C GLU A 9 -21.22 -2.79 18.25
N LEU A 10 -20.69 -2.42 19.42
CA LEU A 10 -19.77 -1.29 19.55
C LEU A 10 -18.50 -1.50 18.72
N PHE A 11 -17.92 -2.70 18.75
CA PHE A 11 -16.76 -3.06 17.93
C PHE A 11 -17.09 -2.96 16.43
N THR A 12 -18.26 -3.46 16.00
CA THR A 12 -18.72 -3.36 14.62
C THR A 12 -18.91 -1.91 14.19
N LEU A 13 -19.45 -1.05 15.08
CA LEU A 13 -19.59 0.38 14.81
C LEU A 13 -18.24 1.10 14.68
N LEU A 14 -17.26 0.73 15.49
CA LEU A 14 -15.90 1.29 15.43
C LEU A 14 -15.13 0.88 14.16
N LEU A 15 -15.44 -0.33 13.63
CA LEU A 15 -14.81 -0.82 12.40
C LEU A 15 -15.51 -0.32 11.12
N GLN A 16 -16.64 0.37 11.23
CA GLN A 16 -17.33 0.88 10.04
C GLN A 16 -16.52 2.00 9.39
N CYS A 17 -16.23 1.81 8.10
CA CYS A 17 -15.66 2.89 7.29
C CYS A 17 -16.59 4.12 7.32
N ARG A 18 -16.03 5.30 7.09
CA ARG A 18 -16.76 6.58 7.06
C ARG A 18 -17.81 6.57 5.94
N ARG A 19 -19.03 6.12 6.27
CA ARG A 19 -20.15 6.09 5.33
C ARG A 19 -20.46 7.51 4.86
N GLY A 20 -20.73 7.66 3.55
CA GLY A 20 -21.11 8.94 2.96
C GLY A 20 -19.95 9.84 2.53
N HIS A 21 -18.70 9.38 2.56
CA HIS A 21 -17.60 10.11 1.94
C HIS A 21 -17.80 10.21 0.43
N SER A 22 -17.60 11.40 -0.16
CA SER A 22 -17.87 11.65 -1.60
C SER A 22 -17.10 10.74 -2.55
N ALA A 23 -15.86 10.38 -2.19
CA ALA A 23 -15.03 9.46 -2.98
C ALA A 23 -15.57 8.03 -3.05
N TRP A 24 -16.41 7.61 -2.08
CA TRP A 24 -16.93 6.25 -2.02
C TRP A 24 -17.73 5.85 -3.26
N GLY A 25 -18.47 6.82 -3.85
CA GLY A 25 -19.24 6.60 -5.08
C GLY A 25 -18.38 6.09 -6.24
N LEU A 26 -17.16 6.60 -6.37
CA LEU A 26 -16.21 6.21 -7.41
C LEU A 26 -15.43 4.94 -7.02
N LEU A 27 -14.88 4.91 -5.82
CA LEU A 27 -14.01 3.81 -5.37
C LEU A 27 -14.70 2.44 -5.47
N ARG A 28 -16.00 2.35 -5.11
CA ARG A 28 -16.77 1.11 -5.15
C ARG A 28 -17.08 0.56 -6.54
N LEU A 29 -16.82 1.33 -7.60
CA LEU A 29 -17.09 0.90 -8.98
C LEU A 29 -15.97 0.00 -9.53
N PHE A 30 -14.83 -0.02 -8.86
CA PHE A 30 -13.68 -0.78 -9.31
C PHE A 30 -13.53 -2.11 -8.56
N ARG A 31 -12.94 -3.07 -9.24
CA ARG A 31 -12.32 -4.24 -8.61
C ARG A 31 -10.86 -3.90 -8.37
N TYR A 32 -10.30 -4.36 -7.26
CA TYR A 32 -8.93 -4.06 -6.88
C TYR A 32 -8.08 -5.32 -6.97
N ALA A 33 -6.95 -5.22 -7.64
CA ALA A 33 -5.95 -6.25 -7.69
C ALA A 33 -5.04 -6.13 -6.45
N HIS A 34 -5.13 -7.12 -5.56
CA HIS A 34 -4.33 -7.20 -4.33
C HIS A 34 -2.83 -7.27 -4.67
N ARG A 35 -2.03 -6.29 -4.23
CA ARG A 35 -0.62 -6.09 -4.57
C ARG A 35 -0.36 -5.98 -6.07
N GLY A 36 -1.29 -5.36 -6.81
CA GLY A 36 -1.29 -5.33 -8.27
C GLY A 36 -1.78 -6.63 -8.92
N TYR A 37 -1.94 -6.63 -10.25
CA TYR A 37 -2.41 -7.81 -10.98
C TYR A 37 -1.22 -8.75 -11.29
N HIS A 38 -0.60 -9.23 -10.22
CA HIS A 38 0.57 -10.11 -10.27
C HIS A 38 0.28 -11.50 -10.83
N ASP A 39 1.30 -12.20 -11.31
CA ASP A 39 1.24 -13.56 -11.85
C ASP A 39 2.59 -14.26 -11.61
N LYS A 40 2.74 -14.82 -10.43
CA LYS A 40 4.01 -15.44 -9.99
C LYS A 40 4.37 -16.66 -10.83
N PRO A 41 5.63 -16.89 -11.14
CA PRO A 41 6.81 -16.07 -10.76
C PRO A 41 7.12 -14.94 -11.76
N ARG A 42 6.35 -14.77 -12.85
CA ARG A 42 6.68 -13.90 -13.98
C ARG A 42 6.43 -12.41 -13.69
N ILE A 43 5.40 -12.12 -12.93
CA ILE A 43 5.00 -10.76 -12.57
C ILE A 43 4.87 -10.72 -11.04
N PRO A 44 5.90 -10.22 -10.33
CA PRO A 44 5.91 -10.18 -8.87
C PRO A 44 4.79 -9.30 -8.28
N GLU A 45 4.37 -9.63 -7.07
CA GLU A 45 3.50 -8.75 -6.27
C GLU A 45 4.19 -7.41 -5.99
N ASN A 46 3.41 -6.33 -5.84
CA ASN A 46 3.91 -4.98 -5.57
C ASN A 46 4.99 -4.51 -6.57
N SER A 47 4.95 -4.97 -7.83
CA SER A 47 5.88 -4.56 -8.89
C SER A 47 5.22 -3.56 -9.86
N MET A 48 6.03 -2.77 -10.54
CA MET A 48 5.53 -1.86 -11.58
C MET A 48 4.85 -2.62 -12.73
N ALA A 49 5.31 -3.83 -13.05
CA ALA A 49 4.66 -4.70 -14.04
C ALA A 49 3.25 -5.12 -13.59
N ALA A 50 3.09 -5.49 -12.31
CA ALA A 50 1.77 -5.86 -11.75
C ALA A 50 0.80 -4.67 -11.75
N PHE A 51 1.28 -3.48 -11.46
CA PHE A 51 0.49 -2.25 -11.45
C PHE A 51 0.06 -1.82 -12.87
N ARG A 52 0.97 -1.85 -13.84
CA ARG A 52 0.63 -1.60 -15.27
C ARG A 52 -0.46 -2.57 -15.74
N ARG A 53 -0.30 -3.86 -15.43
CA ARG A 53 -1.26 -4.89 -15.80
C ARG A 53 -2.63 -4.69 -15.13
N ALA A 54 -2.69 -4.19 -13.90
CA ALA A 54 -3.95 -3.83 -13.25
C ALA A 54 -4.69 -2.75 -14.04
N ILE A 55 -4.01 -1.66 -14.38
CA ILE A 55 -4.56 -0.55 -15.16
C ILE A 55 -5.04 -1.02 -16.54
N GLU A 56 -4.24 -1.79 -17.27
CA GLU A 56 -4.56 -2.32 -18.61
C GLU A 56 -5.83 -3.17 -18.61
N ASN A 57 -6.14 -3.81 -17.47
CA ASN A 57 -7.34 -4.63 -17.30
C ASN A 57 -8.50 -3.87 -16.62
N GLY A 58 -8.36 -2.56 -16.42
CA GLY A 58 -9.41 -1.71 -15.82
C GLY A 58 -9.61 -1.93 -14.33
N TYR A 59 -8.64 -2.50 -13.63
CA TYR A 59 -8.68 -2.69 -12.18
C TYR A 59 -8.02 -1.50 -11.45
N GLY A 60 -8.54 -1.17 -10.27
CA GLY A 60 -7.74 -0.51 -9.26
C GLY A 60 -6.67 -1.46 -8.72
N ALA A 61 -5.75 -0.96 -7.95
CA ALA A 61 -4.79 -1.79 -7.24
C ALA A 61 -4.82 -1.51 -5.74
N GLU A 62 -4.52 -2.53 -4.97
CA GLU A 62 -4.12 -2.39 -3.59
C GLU A 62 -2.58 -2.53 -3.54
N LEU A 63 -1.95 -1.85 -2.60
CA LEU A 63 -0.51 -1.85 -2.39
C LEU A 63 -0.14 -1.57 -0.93
N ASP A 64 1.06 -2.02 -0.55
CA ASP A 64 1.60 -1.93 0.80
C ASP A 64 2.74 -0.91 0.87
N VAL A 65 2.75 -0.03 1.87
CA VAL A 65 3.74 1.06 1.99
C VAL A 65 4.50 1.00 3.29
N HIS A 66 5.83 1.04 3.21
CA HIS A 66 6.76 1.16 4.32
C HIS A 66 7.54 2.48 4.27
N LEU A 67 7.79 3.07 5.43
CA LEU A 67 8.66 4.25 5.56
C LEU A 67 10.13 3.80 5.70
N MET A 68 10.96 4.24 4.77
CA MET A 68 12.38 3.92 4.72
C MET A 68 13.22 4.87 5.62
N LYS A 69 14.47 4.51 5.84
CA LYS A 69 15.45 5.23 6.66
C LYS A 69 15.66 6.70 6.22
N ASP A 70 15.57 6.95 4.92
CA ASP A 70 15.75 8.30 4.34
C ASP A 70 14.44 9.07 4.17
N GLY A 71 13.32 8.56 4.73
CA GLY A 71 12.01 9.18 4.65
C GLY A 71 11.27 8.94 3.34
N ARG A 72 11.83 8.14 2.42
CA ARG A 72 11.13 7.69 1.21
C ARG A 72 10.16 6.55 1.55
N LEU A 73 9.25 6.27 0.65
CA LEU A 73 8.18 5.29 0.83
C LEU A 73 8.35 4.15 -0.17
N ALA A 74 8.70 2.95 0.33
CA ALA A 74 8.83 1.74 -0.48
C ALA A 74 7.50 1.00 -0.60
N VAL A 75 7.23 0.39 -1.77
CA VAL A 75 6.02 -0.39 -2.02
C VAL A 75 6.36 -1.88 -1.97
N ILE A 76 6.14 -2.50 -0.81
CA ILE A 76 6.41 -3.91 -0.53
C ILE A 76 5.58 -4.37 0.67
N HIS A 77 5.15 -5.64 0.71
CA HIS A 77 4.30 -6.13 1.80
C HIS A 77 5.06 -6.41 3.09
N ASP A 78 6.16 -7.19 3.02
CA ASP A 78 6.89 -7.62 4.22
C ASP A 78 7.93 -6.56 4.61
N ALA A 79 8.12 -6.33 5.90
CA ALA A 79 9.22 -5.50 6.41
C ALA A 79 10.58 -6.07 5.99
N SER A 80 10.73 -7.41 5.95
CA SER A 80 11.95 -8.07 5.47
C SER A 80 11.90 -8.37 3.97
N LEU A 81 12.97 -8.06 3.26
CA LEU A 81 13.13 -8.39 1.84
C LEU A 81 13.36 -9.89 1.56
N LYS A 82 13.40 -10.72 2.62
CA LYS A 82 13.78 -12.14 2.52
C LYS A 82 12.91 -12.95 1.59
N ARG A 83 11.57 -12.81 1.69
CA ARG A 83 10.62 -13.59 0.90
C ARG A 83 10.60 -13.18 -0.56
N THR A 84 10.64 -11.89 -0.84
CA THR A 84 10.42 -11.34 -2.19
C THR A 84 11.71 -11.01 -2.93
N ALA A 85 12.81 -10.72 -2.22
CA ALA A 85 14.09 -10.38 -2.84
C ALA A 85 15.29 -11.21 -2.34
N GLY A 86 15.05 -12.24 -1.49
CA GLY A 86 16.09 -13.16 -1.03
C GLY A 86 17.12 -12.58 -0.04
N ALA A 87 16.93 -11.34 0.43
CA ALA A 87 17.85 -10.62 1.30
C ALA A 87 17.29 -10.50 2.73
N ASP A 88 18.04 -10.92 3.73
CA ASP A 88 17.65 -10.84 5.14
C ASP A 88 17.97 -9.44 5.70
N VAL A 89 17.26 -8.45 5.21
CA VAL A 89 17.39 -7.03 5.56
C VAL A 89 16.00 -6.41 5.66
N LEU A 90 15.82 -5.43 6.53
CA LEU A 90 14.56 -4.71 6.70
C LEU A 90 14.53 -3.48 5.78
N VAL A 91 13.38 -3.25 5.14
CA VAL A 91 13.17 -2.12 4.23
C VAL A 91 13.32 -0.77 4.95
N GLU A 92 12.91 -0.69 6.22
CA GLU A 92 13.04 0.51 7.04
C GLU A 92 14.51 0.88 7.35
N ASP A 93 15.44 -0.06 7.23
CA ASP A 93 16.87 0.18 7.47
C ASP A 93 17.62 0.61 6.20
N LEU A 94 16.93 0.68 5.04
CA LEU A 94 17.49 1.03 3.75
C LEU A 94 17.13 2.47 3.33
N THR A 95 18.01 3.07 2.55
CA THR A 95 17.71 4.25 1.73
C THR A 95 17.18 3.82 0.35
N ALA A 96 16.53 4.74 -0.36
CA ALA A 96 16.04 4.46 -1.71
C ALA A 96 17.18 4.07 -2.70
N GLU A 97 18.39 4.60 -2.50
CA GLU A 97 19.54 4.21 -3.32
C GLU A 97 20.00 2.78 -3.03
N GLU A 98 20.03 2.40 -1.76
CA GLU A 98 20.36 1.02 -1.35
C GLU A 98 19.29 0.03 -1.81
N LEU A 99 18.00 0.45 -1.88
CA LEU A 99 16.91 -0.39 -2.34
C LEU A 99 17.05 -0.84 -3.79
N LYS A 100 17.67 -0.03 -4.67
CA LYS A 100 17.81 -0.29 -6.10
C LYS A 100 18.58 -1.55 -6.46
N GLN A 101 19.39 -2.08 -5.55
CA GLN A 101 20.16 -3.31 -5.78
C GLN A 101 19.31 -4.59 -5.70
N TYR A 102 18.13 -4.51 -5.11
CA TYR A 102 17.27 -5.68 -4.90
C TYR A 102 16.30 -5.90 -6.07
N ARG A 103 16.03 -7.16 -6.37
CA ARG A 103 15.11 -7.58 -7.43
C ARG A 103 14.03 -8.48 -6.86
N LEU A 104 12.81 -8.31 -7.36
CA LEU A 104 11.65 -9.06 -6.90
C LEU A 104 11.61 -10.45 -7.55
N GLU A 105 11.54 -11.50 -6.73
CA GLU A 105 11.27 -12.90 -7.14
C GLU A 105 12.16 -13.41 -8.29
N GLY A 106 13.42 -12.93 -8.38
CA GLY A 106 14.38 -13.32 -9.42
C GLY A 106 14.08 -12.77 -10.82
N THR A 107 13.22 -11.76 -10.94
CA THR A 107 12.95 -11.01 -12.17
C THR A 107 13.82 -9.75 -12.27
N ASP A 108 13.65 -8.96 -13.34
CA ASP A 108 14.29 -7.63 -13.47
C ASP A 108 13.51 -6.52 -12.73
N GLU A 109 12.31 -6.82 -12.19
CA GLU A 109 11.50 -5.85 -11.45
C GLU A 109 12.18 -5.45 -10.14
N GLN A 110 12.23 -4.13 -9.89
CA GLN A 110 12.71 -3.56 -8.64
C GLN A 110 11.54 -3.36 -7.68
N ILE A 111 11.85 -3.13 -6.40
CA ILE A 111 10.87 -2.66 -5.41
C ILE A 111 10.57 -1.20 -5.73
N PRO A 112 9.31 -0.84 -6.08
CA PRO A 112 9.00 0.53 -6.45
C PRO A 112 8.98 1.46 -5.25
N LEU A 113 9.18 2.74 -5.49
CA LEU A 113 8.82 3.80 -4.56
C LEU A 113 7.37 4.24 -4.79
N LEU A 114 6.70 4.73 -3.75
CA LEU A 114 5.29 5.14 -3.85
C LEU A 114 5.08 6.21 -4.92
N GLU A 115 6.02 7.17 -5.07
CA GLU A 115 5.91 8.19 -6.10
C GLU A 115 5.86 7.63 -7.52
N GLU A 116 6.61 6.55 -7.82
CA GLU A 116 6.60 5.91 -9.14
C GLU A 116 5.24 5.27 -9.43
N VAL A 117 4.64 4.67 -8.40
CA VAL A 117 3.29 4.09 -8.51
C VAL A 117 2.24 5.19 -8.67
N LEU A 118 2.34 6.28 -7.90
CA LEU A 118 1.39 7.40 -8.01
C LEU A 118 1.46 8.09 -9.37
N GLU A 119 2.66 8.26 -9.95
CA GLU A 119 2.83 8.75 -11.33
C GLU A 119 2.13 7.84 -12.35
N LEU A 120 2.27 6.52 -12.18
CA LEU A 120 1.62 5.54 -13.05
C LEU A 120 0.08 5.60 -12.97
N PHE A 121 -0.49 5.80 -11.77
CA PHE A 121 -1.94 5.79 -11.54
C PHE A 121 -2.62 7.15 -11.70
N GLN A 122 -1.87 8.22 -11.88
CA GLN A 122 -2.42 9.56 -12.01
C GLN A 122 -3.45 9.65 -13.14
N ASP A 123 -4.66 10.15 -12.81
CA ASP A 123 -5.82 10.26 -13.71
C ASP A 123 -6.30 8.91 -14.32
N ARG A 124 -6.01 7.78 -13.67
CA ARG A 124 -6.38 6.44 -14.14
C ARG A 124 -7.30 5.73 -13.14
N THR A 125 -6.97 4.52 -12.76
CA THR A 125 -7.75 3.71 -11.82
C THR A 125 -7.37 4.02 -10.36
N PRO A 126 -8.26 3.78 -9.37
CA PRO A 126 -8.00 4.13 -8.00
C PRO A 126 -7.07 3.13 -7.28
N LEU A 127 -6.55 3.58 -6.12
CA LEU A 127 -5.68 2.81 -5.24
C LEU A 127 -6.32 2.55 -3.87
N ILE A 128 -6.00 1.40 -3.29
CA ILE A 128 -6.07 1.11 -1.85
C ILE A 128 -4.63 1.07 -1.36
N ILE A 129 -4.31 1.87 -0.35
CA ILE A 129 -2.94 2.04 0.15
C ILE A 129 -2.90 1.57 1.61
N GLU A 130 -2.26 0.42 1.85
CA GLU A 130 -2.08 -0.11 3.19
C GLU A 130 -0.80 0.45 3.82
N LEU A 131 -0.94 1.08 4.99
CA LEU A 131 0.18 1.58 5.77
C LEU A 131 0.73 0.48 6.68
N LYS A 132 1.95 0.04 6.41
CA LYS A 132 2.68 -0.97 7.21
C LYS A 132 3.52 -0.28 8.27
N ALA A 133 2.90 -0.01 9.43
CA ALA A 133 3.62 0.61 10.54
C ALA A 133 4.52 -0.41 11.25
N GLU A 134 5.79 -0.06 11.39
CA GLU A 134 6.80 -0.87 12.06
C GLU A 134 7.54 -0.04 13.12
N ARG A 135 7.96 -0.68 14.22
CA ARG A 135 8.78 -0.04 15.25
C ARG A 135 8.24 1.30 15.77
N GLY A 136 6.91 1.50 15.73
CA GLY A 136 6.26 2.72 16.23
C GLY A 136 6.30 3.92 15.29
N ASN A 137 6.63 3.75 14.02
CA ASN A 137 6.74 4.82 13.02
C ASN A 137 5.40 5.29 12.44
N HIS A 138 4.26 4.84 12.98
CA HIS A 138 2.90 5.07 12.46
C HIS A 138 2.61 6.52 12.09
N ALA A 139 2.97 7.49 12.94
CA ALA A 139 2.72 8.91 12.68
C ALA A 139 3.59 9.44 11.53
N ALA A 140 4.89 9.10 11.50
CA ALA A 140 5.80 9.52 10.45
C ALA A 140 5.43 8.89 9.10
N LEU A 141 5.04 7.62 9.08
CA LEU A 141 4.57 6.91 7.89
C LEU A 141 3.29 7.56 7.34
N ALA A 142 2.29 7.80 8.19
CA ALA A 142 1.03 8.43 7.80
C ALA A 142 1.27 9.84 7.23
N GLU A 143 2.06 10.68 7.93
CA GLU A 143 2.39 12.03 7.49
C GLU A 143 3.15 12.04 6.15
N ALA A 144 4.16 11.17 5.98
CA ALA A 144 4.93 11.08 4.74
C ALA A 144 4.03 10.66 3.58
N THR A 145 3.14 9.66 3.80
CA THR A 145 2.20 9.18 2.79
C THR A 145 1.20 10.26 2.40
N CYS A 146 0.57 10.95 3.35
CA CYS A 146 -0.38 12.02 3.05
C CYS A 146 0.29 13.16 2.27
N ARG A 147 1.47 13.62 2.70
CA ARG A 147 2.22 14.65 1.96
C ARG A 147 2.58 14.24 0.52
N MET A 148 2.85 12.94 0.31
CA MET A 148 3.11 12.43 -1.03
C MET A 148 1.82 12.45 -1.86
N LEU A 149 0.70 11.95 -1.33
CA LEU A 149 -0.58 11.87 -2.01
C LEU A 149 -1.13 13.25 -2.43
N ASP A 150 -0.91 14.29 -1.64
CA ASP A 150 -1.33 15.67 -1.95
C ASP A 150 -0.69 16.22 -3.24
N ARG A 151 0.34 15.58 -3.77
CA ARG A 151 1.08 16.01 -4.96
C ARG A 151 0.57 15.38 -6.26
N TYR A 152 -0.30 14.37 -6.16
CA TYR A 152 -0.75 13.56 -7.29
C TYR A 152 -2.28 13.54 -7.42
N ARG A 153 -2.79 13.49 -8.63
CA ARG A 153 -4.23 13.35 -8.91
C ARG A 153 -4.61 11.87 -8.99
N VAL A 154 -4.69 11.23 -7.84
CA VAL A 154 -5.07 9.82 -7.71
C VAL A 154 -6.29 9.70 -6.80
N HIS A 155 -7.24 8.87 -7.17
CA HIS A 155 -8.33 8.48 -6.26
C HIS A 155 -7.83 7.33 -5.39
N TYR A 156 -7.98 7.47 -4.07
CA TYR A 156 -7.46 6.46 -3.14
C TYR A 156 -8.32 6.32 -1.88
N CYS A 157 -8.14 5.21 -1.18
CA CYS A 157 -8.40 5.11 0.24
C CYS A 157 -7.16 4.55 0.94
N ILE A 158 -7.04 4.87 2.23
CA ILE A 158 -5.94 4.39 3.08
C ILE A 158 -6.51 3.36 4.04
N GLU A 159 -5.78 2.29 4.26
CA GLU A 159 -6.05 1.30 5.28
C GLU A 159 -4.80 0.97 6.10
N SER A 160 -4.95 0.43 7.29
CA SER A 160 -3.86 -0.06 8.12
C SER A 160 -4.37 -0.99 9.20
N PHE A 161 -3.61 -2.03 9.54
CA PHE A 161 -3.84 -2.84 10.73
C PHE A 161 -3.39 -2.11 12.02
N ASP A 162 -2.60 -1.06 11.91
CA ASP A 162 -2.31 -0.15 13.03
C ASP A 162 -3.24 1.06 12.95
N HIS A 163 -4.31 1.04 13.77
CA HIS A 163 -5.30 2.13 13.81
C HIS A 163 -4.70 3.50 14.07
N ARG A 164 -3.51 3.59 14.67
CA ARG A 164 -2.81 4.85 14.95
C ARG A 164 -2.36 5.58 13.68
N CYS A 165 -2.28 4.86 12.56
CA CYS A 165 -2.04 5.47 11.25
C CYS A 165 -3.24 6.25 10.69
N LEU A 166 -4.45 6.03 11.26
CA LEU A 166 -5.71 6.51 10.70
C LEU A 166 -6.39 7.60 11.56
N ILE A 167 -5.70 8.08 12.60
CA ILE A 167 -6.24 9.06 13.56
C ILE A 167 -5.71 10.47 13.27
#